data_baad289622a1e2ed032cacb90f450bb3
#
_entry.id   baad289622a1e2ed032cacb90f450bb3
#
_cell.length_a   1.000
_cell.length_b   1.000
_cell.length_c   1.000
_cell.angle_alpha   90.00
_cell.angle_beta   90.00
_cell.angle_gamma   90.00
#
_symmetry.space_group_name_H-M   'P 1'
#
loop_
_entity.id
_entity.type
_entity.pdbx_description
1 polymer ?
#
loop_
_entity_poly.entity_id
_entity_poly.type
_entity_poly.pdbx_seq_one_letter_code
_entity_poly.pdbx_strand_id
1 'polypeptide(L)'
;LGNRIIEKVYQLKNKKMAKINFGGVVEDIVTREEFPLEKARQVLADQTIAVIGYGVQGPGQALNMKDNGLNVIVGQRKGKTYDKAVADGWVPGVTLFEIEEALEKGTIICYLLSDAAQIELWPTVKKYLTAGKSLYFSHGFGITYKEKTGIVPPADVDVFLAAPKGSGTSLRRLFVAGKGLNSSFAVYQDATGKAREKCIAMAIGVGSGYLFETDFYKEVTSDLTGERGTLMGAIQGIFAAQYEVLRENGHSPSEAFNETVEELTQSLMPLVAENGMDWMY
;
A
#
# COMPACT_ATOMS: atom_id res chain seq x y z
N LEU A 1 -6.67 -13.43 40.45
CA LEU A 1 -5.99 -12.52 39.51
C LEU A 1 -5.67 -13.21 38.16
N GLY A 2 -5.30 -14.51 38.16
CA GLY A 2 -4.93 -15.25 36.97
C GLY A 2 -6.04 -15.39 35.90
N ASN A 3 -7.28 -15.68 36.30
CA ASN A 3 -8.40 -15.88 35.39
C ASN A 3 -8.84 -14.59 34.66
N ARG A 4 -8.74 -13.42 35.28
CA ARG A 4 -9.07 -12.13 34.66
C ARG A 4 -8.05 -11.70 33.60
N ILE A 5 -6.81 -12.12 33.74
CA ILE A 5 -5.75 -11.83 32.73
C ILE A 5 -5.94 -12.76 31.54
N ILE A 6 -6.26 -14.02 31.76
CA ILE A 6 -6.51 -15.00 30.68
C ILE A 6 -7.78 -14.65 29.91
N GLU A 7 -8.87 -14.24 30.53
CA GLU A 7 -10.07 -13.74 29.85
C GLU A 7 -9.82 -12.45 29.06
N LYS A 8 -9.02 -11.52 29.58
CA LYS A 8 -8.66 -10.29 28.86
C LYS A 8 -7.77 -10.58 27.64
N VAL A 9 -6.86 -11.54 27.74
CA VAL A 9 -6.02 -12.00 26.62
C VAL A 9 -6.85 -12.80 25.60
N TYR A 10 -7.84 -13.57 26.05
CA TYR A 10 -8.76 -14.30 25.16
C TYR A 10 -9.75 -13.34 24.44
N GLN A 11 -10.20 -12.29 25.10
CA GLN A 11 -11.05 -11.25 24.49
C GLN A 11 -10.27 -10.35 23.51
N LEU A 12 -8.96 -10.17 23.69
CA LEU A 12 -8.10 -9.48 22.74
C LEU A 12 -7.80 -10.31 21.47
N LYS A 13 -7.90 -11.65 21.56
CA LYS A 13 -7.76 -12.56 20.40
C LYS A 13 -9.03 -12.68 19.56
N ASN A 14 -10.21 -12.24 20.05
CA ASN A 14 -11.50 -12.41 19.42
C ASN A 14 -12.29 -11.09 19.23
N LYS A 15 -11.64 -9.95 18.91
CA LYS A 15 -12.39 -8.88 18.29
C LYS A 15 -12.80 -9.38 16.91
N LYS A 16 -14.11 -9.69 16.75
CA LYS A 16 -14.72 -10.06 15.46
C LYS A 16 -14.31 -9.02 14.44
N MET A 17 -13.77 -9.46 13.31
CA MET A 17 -13.61 -8.62 12.13
C MET A 17 -14.98 -8.07 11.74
N ALA A 18 -15.06 -6.86 11.24
CA ALA A 18 -16.30 -6.34 10.68
C ALA A 18 -16.72 -7.20 9.48
N LYS A 19 -18.02 -7.33 9.29
CA LYS A 19 -18.57 -8.09 8.15
C LYS A 19 -19.30 -7.13 7.23
N ILE A 20 -18.90 -7.11 5.96
CA ILE A 20 -19.60 -6.36 4.92
C ILE A 20 -20.20 -7.34 3.92
N ASN A 21 -21.43 -7.09 3.53
CA ASN A 21 -22.10 -7.81 2.46
C ASN A 21 -21.85 -7.09 1.13
N PHE A 22 -21.10 -7.73 0.25
CA PHE A 22 -20.83 -7.27 -1.10
C PHE A 22 -21.71 -8.05 -2.09
N GLY A 23 -22.88 -7.54 -2.41
CA GLY A 23 -23.76 -8.16 -3.38
C GLY A 23 -24.21 -9.59 -3.05
N GLY A 24 -24.43 -9.92 -1.77
CA GLY A 24 -24.81 -11.26 -1.30
C GLY A 24 -23.66 -12.10 -0.75
N VAL A 25 -22.41 -11.69 -0.94
CA VAL A 25 -21.23 -12.34 -0.36
C VAL A 25 -20.76 -11.56 0.87
N VAL A 26 -20.71 -12.23 2.03
CA VAL A 26 -20.26 -11.61 3.27
C VAL A 26 -18.76 -11.84 3.45
N GLU A 27 -18.01 -10.75 3.51
CA GLU A 27 -16.55 -10.79 3.73
C GLU A 27 -16.16 -10.20 5.08
N ASP A 28 -15.08 -10.73 5.63
CA ASP A 28 -14.45 -10.20 6.83
C ASP A 28 -13.47 -9.07 6.45
N ILE A 29 -13.65 -7.90 7.05
CA ILE A 29 -12.79 -6.74 6.85
C ILE A 29 -12.25 -6.22 8.18
N VAL A 30 -11.19 -5.40 8.11
CA VAL A 30 -10.65 -4.67 9.25
C VAL A 30 -10.74 -3.17 8.97
N THR A 31 -11.35 -2.44 9.89
CA THR A 31 -11.39 -0.98 9.85
C THR A 31 -10.64 -0.39 11.06
N ARG A 32 -10.65 0.93 11.16
CA ARG A 32 -10.11 1.62 12.36
C ARG A 32 -10.95 1.39 13.62
N GLU A 33 -12.15 0.84 13.51
CA GLU A 33 -12.97 0.45 14.66
C GLU A 33 -12.46 -0.87 15.28
N GLU A 34 -12.14 -1.87 14.45
CA GLU A 34 -11.58 -3.14 14.91
C GLU A 34 -10.09 -3.02 15.26
N PHE A 35 -9.36 -2.17 14.54
CA PHE A 35 -7.93 -1.93 14.75
C PHE A 35 -7.62 -0.42 14.77
N PRO A 36 -7.85 0.26 15.91
CA PRO A 36 -7.61 1.70 16.05
C PRO A 36 -6.15 2.08 15.79
N LEU A 37 -5.91 3.32 15.32
CA LEU A 37 -4.57 3.85 15.10
C LEU A 37 -3.69 3.76 16.34
N GLU A 38 -4.27 3.97 17.53
CA GLU A 38 -3.54 3.84 18.79
C GLU A 38 -3.01 2.42 19.01
N LYS A 39 -3.79 1.40 18.63
CA LYS A 39 -3.32 0.02 18.64
C LYS A 39 -2.19 -0.20 17.63
N ALA A 40 -2.27 0.40 16.44
CA ALA A 40 -1.20 0.34 15.45
C ALA A 40 0.10 0.95 15.98
N ARG A 41 0.01 2.11 16.66
CA ARG A 41 1.15 2.74 17.33
C ARG A 41 1.77 1.84 18.41
N GLN A 42 0.95 1.18 19.22
CA GLN A 42 1.43 0.25 20.26
C GLN A 42 2.14 -0.96 19.66
N VAL A 43 1.59 -1.57 18.61
CA VAL A 43 2.18 -2.72 17.91
C VAL A 43 3.52 -2.36 17.26
N LEU A 44 3.65 -1.13 16.77
CA LEU A 44 4.82 -0.63 16.06
C LEU A 44 5.74 0.26 16.92
N ALA A 45 5.50 0.34 18.24
CA ALA A 45 6.21 1.27 19.14
C ALA A 45 7.73 1.07 19.12
N ASP A 46 8.18 -0.19 19.11
CA ASP A 46 9.60 -0.55 19.12
C ASP A 46 10.17 -0.75 17.70
N GLN A 47 9.41 -0.38 16.67
CA GLN A 47 9.83 -0.57 15.29
C GLN A 47 10.40 0.71 14.68
N THR A 48 11.46 0.56 13.89
CA THR A 48 11.93 1.60 12.95
C THR A 48 11.53 1.17 11.55
N ILE A 49 10.63 1.92 10.93
CA ILE A 49 10.10 1.63 9.60
C ILE A 49 11.01 2.32 8.58
N ALA A 50 11.80 1.53 7.86
CA ALA A 50 12.69 2.03 6.81
C ALA A 50 12.02 1.92 5.44
N VAL A 51 11.60 3.04 4.88
CA VAL A 51 11.03 3.11 3.52
C VAL A 51 12.18 3.17 2.51
N ILE A 52 12.39 2.06 1.80
CA ILE A 52 13.41 1.94 0.77
C ILE A 52 12.79 2.23 -0.60
N GLY A 53 13.17 3.38 -1.15
CA GLY A 53 12.59 3.94 -2.37
C GLY A 53 11.56 5.04 -2.09
N TYR A 54 11.75 6.19 -2.71
CA TYR A 54 10.88 7.35 -2.57
C TYR A 54 10.25 7.73 -3.92
N GLY A 55 9.85 6.70 -4.69
CA GLY A 55 9.23 6.80 -6.02
C GLY A 55 7.73 7.07 -5.97
N VAL A 56 6.93 6.15 -6.54
CA VAL A 56 5.46 6.31 -6.65
C VAL A 56 4.75 6.11 -5.31
N GLN A 57 5.01 5.00 -4.61
CA GLN A 57 4.35 4.65 -3.34
C GLN A 57 5.06 5.26 -2.12
N GLY A 58 6.39 5.37 -2.16
CA GLY A 58 7.21 5.79 -1.03
C GLY A 58 6.76 7.09 -0.35
N PRO A 59 6.58 8.19 -1.09
CA PRO A 59 6.15 9.47 -0.50
C PRO A 59 4.81 9.38 0.23
N GLY A 60 3.80 8.81 -0.42
CA GLY A 60 2.46 8.71 0.16
C GLY A 60 2.45 7.88 1.45
N GLN A 61 3.06 6.71 1.42
CA GLN A 61 3.10 5.82 2.58
C GLN A 61 3.98 6.38 3.71
N ALA A 62 5.18 6.85 3.39
CA ALA A 62 6.10 7.38 4.40
C ALA A 62 5.54 8.60 5.13
N LEU A 63 4.97 9.56 4.40
CA LEU A 63 4.37 10.76 4.98
C LEU A 63 3.14 10.44 5.82
N ASN A 64 2.26 9.55 5.35
CA ASN A 64 1.08 9.15 6.12
C ASN A 64 1.46 8.44 7.42
N MET A 65 2.44 7.54 7.38
CA MET A 65 2.95 6.88 8.60
C MET A 65 3.59 7.87 9.56
N LYS A 66 4.36 8.84 9.06
CA LYS A 66 4.96 9.92 9.87
C LYS A 66 3.88 10.78 10.53
N ASP A 67 2.86 11.22 9.78
CA ASP A 67 1.75 12.01 10.30
C ASP A 67 0.90 11.23 11.32
N ASN A 68 0.83 9.90 11.16
CA ASN A 68 0.22 9.00 12.15
C ASN A 68 1.11 8.72 13.38
N GLY A 69 2.27 9.36 13.49
CA GLY A 69 3.15 9.29 14.67
C GLY A 69 3.99 8.02 14.76
N LEU A 70 4.22 7.33 13.65
CA LEU A 70 5.11 6.17 13.60
C LEU A 70 6.57 6.61 13.38
N ASN A 71 7.52 5.79 13.86
CA ASN A 71 8.95 6.03 13.68
C ASN A 71 9.39 5.59 12.28
N VAL A 72 9.48 6.55 11.36
CA VAL A 72 9.78 6.31 9.93
C VAL A 72 11.08 6.97 9.54
N ILE A 73 11.90 6.24 8.81
CA ILE A 73 13.09 6.74 8.10
C ILE A 73 12.99 6.40 6.62
N VAL A 74 13.67 7.15 5.78
CA VAL A 74 13.71 6.94 4.32
C VAL A 74 15.11 6.58 3.88
N GLY A 75 15.24 5.52 3.08
CA GLY A 75 16.47 5.11 2.40
C GLY A 75 16.38 5.42 0.90
N GLN A 76 17.19 6.35 0.41
CA GLN A 76 17.14 6.77 -1.00
C GLN A 76 18.52 7.19 -1.50
N ARG A 77 18.87 6.78 -2.72
CA ARG A 77 20.09 7.23 -3.41
C ARG A 77 19.99 8.72 -3.74
N LYS A 78 21.10 9.46 -3.65
CA LYS A 78 21.17 10.87 -4.07
C LYS A 78 20.69 11.05 -5.51
N GLY A 79 20.04 12.16 -5.78
CA GLY A 79 19.42 12.54 -7.06
C GLY A 79 18.03 13.13 -6.88
N LYS A 80 17.31 13.35 -7.96
CA LYS A 80 16.01 14.05 -7.97
C LYS A 80 15.00 13.53 -6.93
N THR A 81 14.97 12.22 -6.72
CA THR A 81 14.05 11.60 -5.75
C THR A 81 14.51 11.83 -4.30
N TYR A 82 15.80 11.89 -4.06
CA TYR A 82 16.37 12.28 -2.77
C TYR A 82 16.05 13.76 -2.47
N ASP A 83 16.26 14.64 -3.46
CA ASP A 83 15.95 16.07 -3.31
C ASP A 83 14.47 16.30 -3.04
N LYS A 84 13.60 15.50 -3.68
CA LYS A 84 12.17 15.48 -3.37
C LYS A 84 11.90 15.08 -1.92
N ALA A 85 12.57 14.07 -1.40
CA ALA A 85 12.42 13.65 0.00
C ALA A 85 12.84 14.79 0.95
N VAL A 86 13.94 15.50 0.66
CA VAL A 86 14.34 16.70 1.43
C VAL A 86 13.27 17.78 1.38
N ALA A 87 12.70 18.06 0.20
CA ALA A 87 11.63 19.04 0.04
C ALA A 87 10.35 18.65 0.79
N ASP A 88 10.06 17.34 0.91
CA ASP A 88 8.93 16.80 1.70
C ASP A 88 9.22 16.77 3.22
N GLY A 89 10.37 17.31 3.67
CA GLY A 89 10.71 17.48 5.09
C GLY A 89 11.40 16.27 5.74
N TRP A 90 12.04 15.41 4.94
CA TRP A 90 12.96 14.40 5.46
C TRP A 90 14.35 14.99 5.64
N VAL A 91 14.98 14.75 6.80
CA VAL A 91 16.24 15.42 7.21
C VAL A 91 17.42 14.49 6.98
N PRO A 92 18.37 14.87 6.11
CA PRO A 92 19.58 14.09 5.86
C PRO A 92 20.35 13.76 7.15
N GLY A 93 20.74 12.50 7.32
CA GLY A 93 21.45 12.01 8.50
C GLY A 93 20.60 11.85 9.77
N VAL A 94 19.30 12.21 9.73
CA VAL A 94 18.37 12.06 10.86
C VAL A 94 17.19 11.16 10.51
N THR A 95 16.50 11.45 9.41
CA THR A 95 15.34 10.67 8.92
C THR A 95 15.46 10.30 7.45
N LEU A 96 16.49 10.80 6.75
CA LEU A 96 16.81 10.47 5.36
C LEU A 96 18.27 10.00 5.28
N PHE A 97 18.44 8.79 4.78
CA PHE A 97 19.74 8.10 4.75
C PHE A 97 20.01 7.54 3.35
N GLU A 98 21.26 7.14 3.09
CA GLU A 98 21.57 6.22 2.01
C GLU A 98 20.90 4.86 2.27
N ILE A 99 20.65 4.10 1.22
CA ILE A 99 19.84 2.87 1.30
C ILE A 99 20.38 1.89 2.33
N GLU A 100 21.68 1.61 2.31
CA GLU A 100 22.30 0.62 3.20
C GLU A 100 22.21 1.04 4.67
N GLU A 101 22.42 2.31 4.97
CA GLU A 101 22.26 2.83 6.32
C GLU A 101 20.82 2.74 6.82
N ALA A 102 19.84 3.03 5.96
CA ALA A 102 18.42 2.86 6.30
C ALA A 102 18.07 1.37 6.52
N LEU A 103 18.61 0.46 5.72
CA LEU A 103 18.42 -0.99 5.88
C LEU A 103 19.01 -1.50 7.22
N GLU A 104 20.17 -0.97 7.64
CA GLU A 104 20.79 -1.32 8.91
C GLU A 104 19.90 -0.89 10.09
N LYS A 105 19.41 0.36 10.07
CA LYS A 105 18.61 0.97 11.14
C LYS A 105 17.18 0.41 11.19
N GLY A 106 16.62 0.00 10.07
CA GLY A 106 15.25 -0.45 9.97
C GLY A 106 15.01 -1.83 10.60
N THR A 107 13.88 -1.98 11.29
CA THR A 107 13.35 -3.27 11.77
C THR A 107 12.22 -3.77 10.86
N ILE A 108 11.48 -2.86 10.24
CA ILE A 108 10.53 -3.15 9.14
C ILE A 108 11.07 -2.47 7.88
N ILE A 109 11.42 -3.27 6.89
CA ILE A 109 11.95 -2.79 5.62
C ILE A 109 10.80 -2.70 4.62
N CYS A 110 10.34 -1.48 4.31
CA CYS A 110 9.35 -1.22 3.28
C CYS A 110 10.02 -1.16 1.92
N TYR A 111 9.91 -2.22 1.14
CA TYR A 111 10.62 -2.39 -0.12
C TYR A 111 9.79 -1.81 -1.27
N LEU A 112 9.77 -0.46 -1.39
CA LEU A 112 8.88 0.30 -2.27
C LEU A 112 9.58 0.81 -3.55
N LEU A 113 10.46 0.00 -4.09
CA LEU A 113 11.10 0.21 -5.40
C LEU A 113 10.25 -0.40 -6.52
N SER A 114 10.54 -0.03 -7.77
CA SER A 114 10.00 -0.77 -8.93
C SER A 114 10.50 -2.20 -8.96
N ASP A 115 9.76 -3.13 -9.59
CA ASP A 115 10.13 -4.55 -9.63
C ASP A 115 11.56 -4.77 -10.14
N ALA A 116 11.96 -4.07 -11.21
CA ALA A 116 13.32 -4.15 -11.73
C ALA A 116 14.37 -3.70 -10.71
N ALA A 117 14.11 -2.60 -10.00
CA ALA A 117 15.02 -2.10 -8.97
C ALA A 117 15.01 -2.98 -7.72
N GLN A 118 13.90 -3.64 -7.40
CA GLN A 118 13.86 -4.65 -6.34
C GLN A 118 14.76 -5.83 -6.68
N ILE A 119 14.70 -6.33 -7.91
CA ILE A 119 15.57 -7.44 -8.37
C ILE A 119 17.06 -7.04 -8.29
N GLU A 120 17.39 -5.86 -8.82
CA GLU A 120 18.75 -5.35 -8.84
C GLU A 120 19.34 -5.17 -7.42
N LEU A 121 18.53 -4.61 -6.50
CA LEU A 121 18.99 -4.29 -5.15
C LEU A 121 18.89 -5.47 -4.17
N TRP A 122 18.18 -6.54 -4.54
CA TRP A 122 17.94 -7.67 -3.64
C TRP A 122 19.19 -8.27 -2.98
N PRO A 123 20.31 -8.49 -3.71
CA PRO A 123 21.53 -9.02 -3.10
C PRO A 123 22.08 -8.16 -1.95
N THR A 124 21.83 -6.85 -2.01
CA THR A 124 22.20 -5.92 -0.93
C THR A 124 21.19 -5.99 0.21
N VAL A 125 19.89 -5.85 -0.07
CA VAL A 125 18.83 -5.84 0.94
C VAL A 125 18.83 -7.12 1.78
N LYS A 126 19.04 -8.27 1.14
CA LYS A 126 19.08 -9.57 1.81
C LYS A 126 20.13 -9.64 2.93
N LYS A 127 21.26 -8.93 2.81
CA LYS A 127 22.34 -8.92 3.83
C LYS A 127 21.91 -8.28 5.14
N TYR A 128 20.94 -7.34 5.07
CA TYR A 128 20.44 -6.60 6.23
C TYR A 128 19.17 -7.20 6.84
N LEU A 129 18.59 -8.22 6.21
CA LEU A 129 17.43 -8.94 6.73
C LEU A 129 17.89 -10.00 7.74
N THR A 130 18.07 -9.57 8.97
CA THR A 130 18.42 -10.44 10.09
C THR A 130 17.18 -10.97 10.81
N ALA A 131 17.34 -12.01 11.64
CA ALA A 131 16.28 -12.66 12.40
C ALA A 131 15.39 -11.64 13.14
N GLY A 132 14.09 -11.81 13.04
CA GLY A 132 13.08 -10.96 13.69
C GLY A 132 12.75 -9.65 12.98
N LYS A 133 13.51 -9.24 11.94
CA LYS A 133 13.10 -8.14 11.08
C LYS A 133 11.89 -8.52 10.23
N SER A 134 11.28 -7.53 9.62
CA SER A 134 10.14 -7.72 8.72
C SER A 134 10.42 -7.09 7.35
N LEU A 135 10.01 -7.78 6.29
CA LEU A 135 10.04 -7.30 4.92
C LEU A 135 8.62 -7.01 4.45
N TYR A 136 8.36 -5.76 4.11
CA TYR A 136 7.05 -5.27 3.71
C TYR A 136 7.03 -4.89 2.24
N PHE A 137 5.96 -5.28 1.55
CA PHE A 137 5.67 -4.95 0.16
C PHE A 137 4.33 -4.21 0.03
N SER A 138 4.17 -3.46 -1.06
CA SER A 138 2.87 -2.93 -1.50
C SER A 138 2.36 -3.55 -2.78
N HIS A 139 3.10 -4.52 -3.32
CA HIS A 139 2.74 -5.34 -4.47
C HIS A 139 3.47 -6.66 -4.37
N GLY A 140 2.79 -7.76 -4.62
CA GLY A 140 3.31 -9.10 -4.36
C GLY A 140 4.23 -9.68 -5.44
N PHE A 141 4.57 -8.93 -6.51
CA PHE A 141 5.28 -9.44 -7.69
C PHE A 141 6.61 -10.13 -7.36
N GLY A 142 7.47 -9.47 -6.60
CA GLY A 142 8.80 -9.98 -6.27
C GLY A 142 8.78 -11.37 -5.62
N ILE A 143 7.84 -11.58 -4.70
CA ILE A 143 7.69 -12.85 -3.96
C ILE A 143 6.94 -13.90 -4.79
N THR A 144 5.86 -13.49 -5.49
CA THR A 144 5.05 -14.41 -6.29
C THR A 144 5.87 -15.06 -7.40
N TYR A 145 6.75 -14.30 -8.04
CA TYR A 145 7.60 -14.78 -9.13
C TYR A 145 9.07 -14.97 -8.70
N LYS A 146 9.28 -15.41 -7.46
CA LYS A 146 10.63 -15.58 -6.86
C LYS A 146 11.60 -16.42 -7.70
N GLU A 147 11.10 -17.38 -8.46
CA GLU A 147 11.90 -18.22 -9.37
C GLU A 147 12.54 -17.38 -10.51
N LYS A 148 11.93 -16.24 -10.86
CA LYS A 148 12.42 -15.32 -11.90
C LYS A 148 13.14 -14.12 -11.28
N THR A 149 12.64 -13.63 -10.16
CA THR A 149 13.15 -12.42 -9.51
C THR A 149 14.36 -12.68 -8.62
N GLY A 150 14.52 -13.92 -8.14
CA GLY A 150 15.53 -14.29 -7.14
C GLY A 150 15.24 -13.74 -5.74
N ILE A 151 14.08 -13.09 -5.51
CA ILE A 151 13.71 -12.52 -4.21
C ILE A 151 13.21 -13.62 -3.29
N VAL A 152 14.15 -14.19 -2.54
CA VAL A 152 13.89 -15.25 -1.55
C VAL A 152 14.31 -14.75 -0.18
N PRO A 153 13.37 -14.31 0.68
CA PRO A 153 13.65 -13.84 2.02
C PRO A 153 14.24 -14.94 2.91
N PRO A 154 15.06 -14.60 3.93
CA PRO A 154 15.49 -15.53 4.96
C PRO A 154 14.29 -16.10 5.74
N ALA A 155 14.38 -17.35 6.22
CA ALA A 155 13.28 -18.04 6.88
C ALA A 155 12.91 -17.46 8.26
N ASP A 156 13.80 -16.69 8.86
CA ASP A 156 13.67 -16.06 10.19
C ASP A 156 13.18 -14.60 10.14
N VAL A 157 12.66 -14.16 9.00
CA VAL A 157 12.13 -12.81 8.75
C VAL A 157 10.62 -12.87 8.47
N ASP A 158 9.84 -11.97 9.06
CA ASP A 158 8.45 -11.82 8.67
C ASP A 158 8.34 -11.22 7.26
N VAL A 159 7.40 -11.73 6.44
CA VAL A 159 7.14 -11.19 5.10
C VAL A 159 5.65 -10.96 4.92
N PHE A 160 5.27 -9.73 4.63
CA PHE A 160 3.87 -9.37 4.45
C PHE A 160 3.71 -8.18 3.48
N LEU A 161 2.50 -7.98 3.01
CA LEU A 161 2.14 -6.84 2.18
C LEU A 161 0.90 -6.12 2.69
N ALA A 162 0.85 -4.82 2.44
CA ALA A 162 -0.38 -4.06 2.38
C ALA A 162 -0.37 -3.21 1.10
N ALA A 163 -1.35 -3.44 0.25
CA ALA A 163 -1.45 -2.86 -1.08
C ALA A 163 -2.65 -1.90 -1.16
N PRO A 164 -2.43 -0.58 -0.98
CA PRO A 164 -3.46 0.42 -1.22
C PRO A 164 -3.94 0.37 -2.66
N LYS A 165 -5.25 0.37 -2.88
CA LYS A 165 -5.86 0.26 -4.22
C LYS A 165 -5.87 1.63 -4.92
N GLY A 166 -4.69 2.07 -5.32
CA GLY A 166 -4.43 3.30 -6.06
C GLY A 166 -3.00 3.83 -5.92
N SER A 167 -2.70 4.90 -6.64
CA SER A 167 -1.37 5.51 -6.62
C SER A 167 -1.01 6.10 -5.25
N GLY A 168 0.28 6.20 -4.94
CA GLY A 168 0.76 6.86 -3.72
C GLY A 168 0.30 8.31 -3.59
N THR A 169 0.12 9.02 -4.70
CA THR A 169 -0.44 10.38 -4.74
C THR A 169 -1.89 10.39 -4.29
N SER A 170 -2.71 9.45 -4.79
CA SER A 170 -4.11 9.31 -4.37
C SER A 170 -4.23 8.88 -2.91
N LEU A 171 -3.37 7.97 -2.46
CA LEU A 171 -3.29 7.56 -1.05
C LEU A 171 -3.04 8.79 -0.15
N ARG A 172 -2.05 9.62 -0.49
CA ARG A 172 -1.73 10.83 0.27
C ARG A 172 -2.87 11.85 0.25
N ARG A 173 -3.42 12.13 -0.92
CA ARG A 173 -4.52 13.08 -1.09
C ARG A 173 -5.76 12.69 -0.27
N LEU A 174 -6.17 11.43 -0.33
CA LEU A 174 -7.32 10.94 0.43
C LEU A 174 -7.05 10.93 1.95
N PHE A 175 -5.84 10.59 2.37
CA PHE A 175 -5.44 10.66 3.77
C PHE A 175 -5.55 12.08 4.33
N VAL A 176 -5.00 13.07 3.62
CA VAL A 176 -5.07 14.49 4.03
C VAL A 176 -6.52 14.99 4.05
N ALA A 177 -7.38 14.46 3.17
CA ALA A 177 -8.82 14.77 3.16
C ALA A 177 -9.63 14.05 4.27
N GLY A 178 -8.95 13.32 5.17
CA GLY A 178 -9.62 12.54 6.24
C GLY A 178 -10.33 11.27 5.75
N LYS A 179 -10.13 10.91 4.48
CA LYS A 179 -10.61 9.66 3.87
C LYS A 179 -9.47 8.64 3.87
N GLY A 180 -9.77 7.37 3.59
CA GLY A 180 -8.77 6.32 3.41
C GLY A 180 -8.91 5.70 2.02
N LEU A 181 -7.81 5.16 1.50
CA LEU A 181 -7.85 4.30 0.32
C LEU A 181 -7.92 2.85 0.79
N ASN A 182 -8.88 2.07 0.29
CA ASN A 182 -9.01 0.67 0.68
C ASN A 182 -7.76 -0.11 0.29
N SER A 183 -7.37 -1.08 1.09
CA SER A 183 -6.13 -1.83 0.88
C SER A 183 -6.36 -3.33 1.10
N SER A 184 -5.73 -4.14 0.27
CA SER A 184 -5.58 -5.55 0.59
C SER A 184 -4.37 -5.76 1.49
N PHE A 185 -4.40 -6.83 2.32
CA PHE A 185 -3.26 -7.24 3.11
C PHE A 185 -3.04 -8.75 3.05
N ALA A 186 -1.80 -9.18 3.14
CA ALA A 186 -1.46 -10.59 3.13
C ALA A 186 -0.18 -10.87 3.92
N VAL A 187 -0.09 -12.04 4.53
CA VAL A 187 1.12 -12.57 5.16
C VAL A 187 1.65 -13.71 4.32
N TYR A 188 2.89 -13.60 3.87
CA TYR A 188 3.60 -14.66 3.15
C TYR A 188 4.37 -15.56 4.09
N GLN A 189 5.04 -14.96 5.10
CA GLN A 189 5.87 -15.67 6.08
C GLN A 189 5.71 -15.02 7.46
N ASP A 190 5.44 -15.84 8.46
CA ASP A 190 5.30 -15.41 9.86
C ASP A 190 6.34 -16.13 10.72
N ALA A 191 7.55 -15.57 10.76
CA ALA A 191 8.67 -16.11 11.52
C ALA A 191 8.57 -15.81 13.03
N THR A 192 7.93 -14.67 13.36
CA THR A 192 7.84 -14.20 14.76
C THR A 192 6.53 -14.53 15.44
N GLY A 193 5.53 -15.05 14.73
CA GLY A 193 4.16 -15.22 15.23
C GLY A 193 3.37 -13.90 15.33
N LYS A 194 3.92 -12.79 14.79
CA LYS A 194 3.36 -11.44 14.86
C LYS A 194 3.18 -10.77 13.51
N ALA A 195 3.49 -11.45 12.42
CA ALA A 195 3.48 -10.86 11.08
C ALA A 195 2.11 -10.30 10.71
N ARG A 196 1.02 -11.02 11.02
CA ARG A 196 -0.35 -10.55 10.73
C ARG A 196 -0.71 -9.28 11.48
N GLU A 197 -0.37 -9.19 12.76
CA GLU A 197 -0.66 -8.00 13.57
C GLU A 197 0.17 -6.79 13.10
N LYS A 198 1.46 -6.99 12.80
CA LYS A 198 2.32 -5.97 12.19
C LYS A 198 1.80 -5.52 10.83
N CYS A 199 1.36 -6.45 9.98
CA CYS A 199 0.80 -6.15 8.66
C CYS A 199 -0.43 -5.23 8.75
N ILE A 200 -1.39 -5.56 9.61
CA ILE A 200 -2.58 -4.74 9.84
C ILE A 200 -2.18 -3.37 10.42
N ALA A 201 -1.28 -3.34 11.40
CA ALA A 201 -0.79 -2.10 11.98
C ALA A 201 -0.13 -1.18 10.93
N MET A 202 0.69 -1.75 10.04
CA MET A 202 1.29 -1.04 8.91
C MET A 202 0.22 -0.50 7.94
N ALA A 203 -0.77 -1.32 7.57
CA ALA A 203 -1.86 -0.92 6.68
C ALA A 203 -2.69 0.23 7.27
N ILE A 204 -3.00 0.19 8.57
CA ILE A 204 -3.63 1.31 9.28
C ILE A 204 -2.71 2.53 9.32
N GLY A 205 -1.41 2.32 9.57
CA GLY A 205 -0.39 3.36 9.60
C GLY A 205 -0.24 4.12 8.29
N VAL A 206 -0.33 3.44 7.16
CA VAL A 206 -0.29 4.08 5.82
C VAL A 206 -1.59 4.81 5.47
N GLY A 207 -2.61 4.73 6.32
CA GLY A 207 -3.85 5.48 6.15
C GLY A 207 -4.89 4.80 5.28
N SER A 208 -4.93 3.48 5.32
CA SER A 208 -5.96 2.71 4.60
C SER A 208 -7.38 3.02 5.10
N GLY A 209 -8.36 2.87 4.21
CA GLY A 209 -9.79 2.88 4.53
C GLY A 209 -10.19 1.60 5.27
N TYR A 210 -10.81 0.64 4.59
CA TYR A 210 -10.92 -0.71 5.13
C TYR A 210 -9.85 -1.64 4.54
N LEU A 211 -9.55 -2.71 5.27
CA LEU A 211 -8.59 -3.74 4.88
C LEU A 211 -9.34 -5.04 4.61
N PHE A 212 -8.98 -5.71 3.52
CA PHE A 212 -9.44 -7.06 3.21
C PHE A 212 -8.27 -8.01 3.01
N GLU A 213 -8.42 -9.24 3.50
CA GLU A 213 -7.36 -10.24 3.45
C GLU A 213 -7.26 -10.89 2.08
N THR A 214 -6.04 -11.11 1.61
CA THR A 214 -5.73 -11.78 0.34
C THR A 214 -4.48 -12.64 0.51
N ASP A 215 -3.92 -13.13 -0.58
CA ASP A 215 -2.59 -13.71 -0.65
C ASP A 215 -1.73 -13.02 -1.73
N PHE A 216 -0.42 -13.26 -1.73
CA PHE A 216 0.50 -12.61 -2.65
C PHE A 216 0.19 -12.89 -4.12
N TYR A 217 -0.24 -14.10 -4.43
CA TYR A 217 -0.58 -14.50 -5.81
C TYR A 217 -1.85 -13.80 -6.29
N LYS A 218 -2.91 -13.80 -5.49
CA LYS A 218 -4.18 -13.13 -5.83
C LYS A 218 -4.00 -11.62 -5.93
N GLU A 219 -3.20 -11.03 -5.03
CA GLU A 219 -2.90 -9.61 -5.10
C GLU A 219 -2.27 -9.25 -6.44
N VAL A 220 -1.19 -9.94 -6.83
CA VAL A 220 -0.47 -9.66 -8.09
C VAL A 220 -1.35 -9.88 -9.31
N THR A 221 -2.09 -10.97 -9.36
CA THR A 221 -2.91 -11.31 -10.54
C THR A 221 -4.08 -10.34 -10.71
N SER A 222 -4.74 -9.95 -9.62
CA SER A 222 -5.83 -8.96 -9.68
C SER A 222 -5.32 -7.56 -9.99
N ASP A 223 -4.19 -7.16 -9.41
CA ASP A 223 -3.57 -5.84 -9.62
C ASP A 223 -3.13 -5.68 -11.08
N LEU A 224 -2.30 -6.59 -11.59
CA LEU A 224 -1.83 -6.52 -12.98
C LEU A 224 -2.96 -6.62 -14.00
N THR A 225 -3.97 -7.45 -13.75
CA THR A 225 -5.13 -7.58 -14.64
C THR A 225 -5.99 -6.33 -14.59
N GLY A 226 -6.25 -5.80 -13.38
CA GLY A 226 -7.01 -4.57 -13.18
C GLY A 226 -6.34 -3.36 -13.82
N GLU A 227 -5.06 -3.14 -13.53
CA GLU A 227 -4.33 -2.01 -14.08
C GLU A 227 -4.21 -2.07 -15.60
N ARG A 228 -3.71 -3.16 -16.15
CA ARG A 228 -3.38 -3.27 -17.57
C ARG A 228 -4.59 -3.56 -18.44
N GLY A 229 -5.50 -4.42 -17.98
CA GLY A 229 -6.72 -4.76 -18.72
C GLY A 229 -7.74 -3.63 -18.68
N THR A 230 -8.08 -3.15 -17.49
CA THR A 230 -9.20 -2.21 -17.29
C THR A 230 -8.75 -0.76 -17.19
N LEU A 231 -7.92 -0.42 -16.19
CA LEU A 231 -7.67 0.99 -15.84
C LEU A 231 -6.82 1.73 -16.88
N MET A 232 -5.69 1.15 -17.28
CA MET A 232 -4.76 1.74 -18.26
C MET A 232 -4.93 1.16 -19.67
N GLY A 233 -5.72 0.12 -19.85
CA GLY A 233 -6.04 -0.49 -21.13
C GLY A 233 -7.39 -0.04 -21.65
N ALA A 234 -8.48 -0.67 -21.16
CA ALA A 234 -9.82 -0.45 -21.70
C ALA A 234 -10.31 0.99 -21.55
N ILE A 235 -10.17 1.60 -20.37
CA ILE A 235 -10.65 2.98 -20.12
C ILE A 235 -9.89 3.97 -21.00
N GLN A 236 -8.57 3.86 -21.06
CA GLN A 236 -7.75 4.72 -21.92
C GLN A 236 -8.09 4.51 -23.40
N GLY A 237 -8.30 3.26 -23.82
CA GLY A 237 -8.71 2.94 -25.20
C GLY A 237 -10.07 3.55 -25.57
N ILE A 238 -11.04 3.52 -24.64
CA ILE A 238 -12.36 4.15 -24.82
C ILE A 238 -12.19 5.67 -24.95
N PHE A 239 -11.39 6.31 -24.10
CA PHE A 239 -11.12 7.74 -24.19
C PHE A 239 -10.52 8.13 -25.56
N ALA A 240 -9.50 7.38 -26.02
CA ALA A 240 -8.87 7.65 -27.30
C ALA A 240 -9.87 7.52 -28.45
N ALA A 241 -10.60 6.42 -28.52
CA ALA A 241 -11.55 6.16 -29.61
C ALA A 241 -12.67 7.21 -29.66
N GLN A 242 -13.28 7.51 -28.50
CA GLN A 242 -14.36 8.51 -28.45
C GLN A 242 -13.85 9.91 -28.80
N TYR A 243 -12.69 10.30 -28.30
CA TYR A 243 -12.07 11.58 -28.62
C TYR A 243 -11.78 11.70 -30.12
N GLU A 244 -11.21 10.68 -30.76
CA GLU A 244 -10.91 10.66 -32.20
C GLU A 244 -12.19 10.80 -33.03
N VAL A 245 -13.24 10.02 -32.70
CA VAL A 245 -14.54 10.10 -33.42
C VAL A 245 -15.14 11.50 -33.32
N LEU A 246 -15.12 12.15 -32.16
CA LEU A 246 -15.61 13.52 -32.03
C LEU A 246 -14.77 14.51 -32.84
N ARG A 247 -13.44 14.38 -32.85
CA ARG A 247 -12.54 15.22 -33.65
C ARG A 247 -12.77 15.06 -35.16
N GLU A 248 -12.97 13.84 -35.61
CA GLU A 248 -13.29 13.54 -37.03
C GLU A 248 -14.64 14.13 -37.44
N ASN A 249 -15.58 14.23 -36.54
CA ASN A 249 -16.90 14.85 -36.79
C ASN A 249 -16.91 16.37 -36.58
N GLY A 250 -15.73 17.00 -36.44
CA GLY A 250 -15.57 18.46 -36.44
C GLY A 250 -15.68 19.13 -35.09
N HIS A 251 -15.85 18.39 -33.98
CA HIS A 251 -15.84 18.97 -32.64
C HIS A 251 -14.45 19.53 -32.29
N SER A 252 -14.40 20.61 -31.54
CA SER A 252 -13.15 21.18 -31.06
C SER A 252 -12.43 20.23 -30.10
N PRO A 253 -11.11 20.37 -29.90
CA PRO A 253 -10.39 19.58 -28.87
C PRO A 253 -11.00 19.72 -27.49
N SER A 254 -11.47 20.89 -27.13
CA SER A 254 -12.10 21.15 -25.84
C SER A 254 -13.42 20.40 -25.69
N GLU A 255 -14.31 20.45 -26.69
CA GLU A 255 -15.57 19.69 -26.67
C GLU A 255 -15.27 18.18 -26.58
N ALA A 256 -14.42 17.66 -27.44
CA ALA A 256 -14.08 16.24 -27.44
C ALA A 256 -13.50 15.76 -26.10
N PHE A 257 -12.65 16.56 -25.45
CA PHE A 257 -12.08 16.22 -24.14
C PHE A 257 -13.13 16.28 -23.03
N ASN A 258 -13.94 17.34 -22.99
CA ASN A 258 -14.91 17.51 -21.91
C ASN A 258 -16.02 16.45 -21.95
N GLU A 259 -16.56 16.15 -23.13
CA GLU A 259 -17.58 15.12 -23.31
C GLU A 259 -17.07 13.66 -23.14
N THR A 260 -15.76 13.45 -23.18
CA THR A 260 -15.16 12.11 -23.13
C THR A 260 -14.50 11.85 -21.78
N VAL A 261 -13.63 12.76 -21.33
CA VAL A 261 -12.75 12.53 -20.18
C VAL A 261 -13.25 13.24 -18.94
N GLU A 262 -13.52 14.53 -19.04
CA GLU A 262 -13.86 15.38 -17.90
C GLU A 262 -15.16 14.94 -17.24
N GLU A 263 -16.23 14.77 -18.02
CA GLU A 263 -17.54 14.36 -17.50
C GLU A 263 -17.47 13.00 -16.83
N LEU A 264 -16.76 12.03 -17.42
CA LEU A 264 -16.61 10.72 -16.79
C LEU A 264 -15.82 10.80 -15.49
N THR A 265 -14.66 11.45 -15.51
CA THR A 265 -13.70 11.39 -14.39
C THR A 265 -14.05 12.32 -13.23
N GLN A 266 -14.67 13.47 -13.52
CA GLN A 266 -15.00 14.47 -12.49
C GLN A 266 -16.44 14.41 -12.02
N SER A 267 -17.37 13.88 -12.82
CA SER A 267 -18.78 13.77 -12.49
C SER A 267 -19.21 12.34 -12.16
N LEU A 268 -19.10 11.42 -13.12
CA LEU A 268 -19.68 10.07 -12.98
C LEU A 268 -18.87 9.14 -12.09
N MET A 269 -17.55 9.06 -12.24
CA MET A 269 -16.72 8.14 -11.47
C MET A 269 -16.73 8.40 -9.96
N PRO A 270 -16.76 9.64 -9.44
CA PRO A 270 -16.95 9.89 -8.02
C PRO A 270 -18.27 9.32 -7.50
N LEU A 271 -19.36 9.41 -8.26
CA LEU A 271 -20.67 8.87 -7.88
C LEU A 271 -20.68 7.32 -7.90
N VAL A 272 -20.03 6.71 -8.88
CA VAL A 272 -19.82 5.24 -8.89
C VAL A 272 -19.01 4.80 -7.68
N ALA A 273 -17.98 5.55 -7.29
CA ALA A 273 -17.16 5.24 -6.13
C ALA A 273 -17.97 5.33 -4.80
N GLU A 274 -18.95 6.22 -4.73
CA GLU A 274 -19.79 6.42 -3.55
C GLU A 274 -20.97 5.44 -3.49
N ASN A 275 -21.59 5.13 -4.63
CA ASN A 275 -22.86 4.40 -4.70
C ASN A 275 -22.74 2.96 -5.22
N GLY A 276 -21.57 2.57 -5.72
CA GLY A 276 -21.31 1.25 -6.26
C GLY A 276 -21.36 1.18 -7.78
N MET A 277 -20.88 0.05 -8.29
CA MET A 277 -20.65 -0.18 -9.73
C MET A 277 -21.91 -0.05 -10.59
N ASP A 278 -23.06 -0.45 -10.06
CA ASP A 278 -24.34 -0.49 -10.78
C ASP A 278 -25.09 0.85 -10.75
N TRP A 279 -24.51 1.88 -10.12
CA TRP A 279 -25.17 3.19 -9.98
C TRP A 279 -25.46 3.89 -11.31
N MET A 280 -24.72 3.61 -12.35
CA MET A 280 -24.86 4.24 -13.67
C MET A 280 -26.06 3.70 -14.49
N TYR A 281 -26.81 2.72 -13.98
CA TYR A 281 -27.94 2.10 -14.66
C TYR A 281 -29.30 2.45 -14.02
#